data_ab2e9ae0778ff567820c80dab68a99ad
#
_entry.id   ab2e9ae0778ff567820c80dab68a99ad
#
_cell.length_a   1.000
_cell.length_b   1.000
_cell.length_c   1.000
_cell.angle_alpha   90.00
_cell.angle_beta   90.00
_cell.angle_gamma   90.00
#
_symmetry.space_group_name_H-M   'P 1'
#
loop_
_entity.id
_entity.type
_entity.pdbx_description
1 polymer ?
#
loop_
_entity_poly.entity_id
_entity_poly.type
_entity_poly.pdbx_seq_one_letter_code
_entity_poly.pdbx_strand_id
1 'polypeptide(L)'
;MPLRSAPLPRMAGHLSFMRSQSKEICDVKSGDLVVIGLPFEDTNAPHAGQSLASRALRETSVYFGWHANPQFSHPVDIDARQDIQTDGLHERLCDLGDISLGPDEAIQATLKAAISQISRNGACAIILGGSDSLSETVQSAMPKCQTAQLGGIPRDARDFHVAPLPNGCATTCKLETAAQLARLSQWRDASKPLFVRFDLSVFETSLSALCDQPRLGGCDLDTVVQWLELLGQHEVNAIMLTGLNPSRPGMGVVKVGQRLMVTALLAFIYARLRFGIDHLGCLTSKEEVST
;
A
#
# COMPACT_ATOMS: atom_id res chain seq x y z
N MET A 1 -32.61 0.17 21.92
CA MET A 1 -31.39 0.98 22.08
C MET A 1 -30.38 0.53 21.03
N PRO A 2 -29.89 1.37 20.16
CA PRO A 2 -28.90 0.95 19.16
C PRO A 2 -27.57 0.66 19.85
N LEU A 3 -27.00 -0.51 19.59
CA LEU A 3 -25.70 -0.99 20.07
C LEU A 3 -24.48 -0.15 19.62
N ARG A 4 -24.70 1.10 19.23
CA ARG A 4 -23.67 1.97 18.61
C ARG A 4 -22.82 2.78 19.61
N SER A 5 -23.03 2.63 20.90
CA SER A 5 -22.34 3.48 21.89
C SER A 5 -21.11 2.85 22.57
N ALA A 6 -20.84 1.58 22.36
CA ALA A 6 -19.63 0.93 22.87
C ALA A 6 -18.63 0.72 21.73
N PRO A 7 -17.33 1.02 21.92
CA PRO A 7 -16.31 0.69 20.95
C PRO A 7 -16.32 -0.83 20.74
N LEU A 8 -16.51 -1.27 19.49
CA LEU A 8 -16.45 -2.69 19.14
C LEU A 8 -15.07 -3.25 19.50
N PRO A 9 -14.99 -4.49 20.05
CA PRO A 9 -13.72 -5.16 20.21
C PRO A 9 -12.92 -5.17 18.90
N ARG A 10 -11.59 -5.11 18.97
CA ARG A 10 -10.70 -4.97 17.79
C ARG A 10 -10.99 -5.95 16.66
N MET A 11 -11.42 -7.16 17.00
CA MET A 11 -11.69 -8.24 16.02
C MET A 11 -13.19 -8.42 15.73
N ALA A 12 -14.06 -7.54 16.25
CA ALA A 12 -15.49 -7.62 15.99
C ALA A 12 -15.93 -6.70 14.85
N GLY A 13 -16.95 -7.12 14.10
CA GLY A 13 -17.52 -6.36 12.99
C GLY A 13 -16.95 -6.75 11.62
N HIS A 14 -17.24 -5.93 10.63
CA HIS A 14 -16.72 -6.12 9.27
C HIS A 14 -15.20 -5.93 9.22
N LEU A 15 -14.52 -6.86 8.59
CA LEU A 15 -13.06 -6.80 8.45
C LEU A 15 -12.68 -5.87 7.30
N SER A 16 -12.28 -4.64 7.63
CA SER A 16 -11.70 -3.68 6.69
C SER A 16 -10.29 -3.26 7.14
N PHE A 17 -9.49 -2.77 6.22
CA PHE A 17 -8.14 -2.29 6.52
C PHE A 17 -8.21 -1.10 7.48
N MET A 18 -7.49 -1.21 8.62
CA MET A 18 -7.53 -0.23 9.72
C MET A 18 -8.95 0.11 10.23
N ARG A 19 -9.93 -0.77 10.00
CA ARG A 19 -11.35 -0.50 10.28
C ARG A 19 -11.90 0.74 9.58
N SER A 20 -11.34 1.05 8.42
CA SER A 20 -11.83 2.13 7.57
C SER A 20 -13.26 1.87 7.08
N GLN A 21 -13.90 2.93 6.63
CA GLN A 21 -15.27 2.85 6.13
C GLN A 21 -15.33 1.96 4.88
N SER A 22 -16.36 1.11 4.81
CA SER A 22 -16.71 0.46 3.56
C SER A 22 -17.45 1.46 2.67
N LYS A 23 -17.02 1.59 1.41
CA LYS A 23 -17.65 2.45 0.40
C LYS A 23 -17.95 1.63 -0.85
N GLU A 24 -18.88 2.10 -1.64
CA GLU A 24 -19.03 1.66 -3.03
C GLU A 24 -18.10 2.47 -3.94
N ILE A 25 -17.71 1.90 -5.06
CA ILE A 25 -16.77 2.55 -5.98
C ILE A 25 -17.28 3.88 -6.55
N CYS A 26 -18.61 4.05 -6.62
CA CYS A 26 -19.26 5.30 -7.06
C CYS A 26 -19.12 6.44 -6.03
N ASP A 27 -18.88 6.11 -4.76
CA ASP A 27 -18.75 7.09 -3.66
C ASP A 27 -17.29 7.54 -3.44
N VAL A 28 -16.36 6.98 -4.21
CA VAL A 28 -14.93 7.33 -4.15
C VAL A 28 -14.71 8.74 -4.69
N LYS A 29 -14.06 9.58 -3.90
CA LYS A 29 -13.77 10.98 -4.20
C LYS A 29 -12.28 11.21 -4.50
N SER A 30 -12.01 12.35 -5.10
CA SER A 30 -10.62 12.79 -5.32
C SER A 30 -9.87 12.88 -3.99
N GLY A 31 -8.65 12.33 -4.00
CA GLY A 31 -7.79 12.26 -2.85
C GLY A 31 -8.10 11.13 -1.87
N ASP A 32 -9.11 10.30 -2.09
CA ASP A 32 -9.33 9.11 -1.29
C ASP A 32 -8.20 8.09 -1.47
N LEU A 33 -7.91 7.34 -0.41
CA LEU A 33 -7.07 6.16 -0.41
C LEU A 33 -7.98 4.93 -0.35
N VAL A 34 -8.01 4.17 -1.42
CA VAL A 34 -9.02 3.14 -1.68
C VAL A 34 -8.39 1.77 -1.59
N VAL A 35 -8.69 1.04 -0.54
CA VAL A 35 -8.19 -0.32 -0.33
C VAL A 35 -9.04 -1.32 -1.12
N ILE A 36 -8.38 -2.20 -1.84
CA ILE A 36 -8.97 -3.33 -2.55
C ILE A 36 -8.19 -4.58 -2.20
N GLY A 37 -8.87 -5.64 -1.79
CA GLY A 37 -8.24 -6.96 -1.64
C GLY A 37 -8.25 -7.72 -2.96
N LEU A 38 -7.12 -8.39 -3.24
CA LEU A 38 -6.95 -9.23 -4.41
C LEU A 38 -6.59 -10.66 -3.96
N PRO A 39 -7.60 -11.48 -3.58
CA PRO A 39 -7.39 -12.85 -3.11
C PRO A 39 -7.10 -13.80 -4.28
N PHE A 40 -6.09 -13.48 -5.08
CA PHE A 40 -5.67 -14.24 -6.25
C PHE A 40 -4.52 -15.19 -5.91
N GLU A 41 -4.60 -16.41 -6.42
CA GLU A 41 -3.58 -17.44 -6.31
C GLU A 41 -3.00 -17.73 -7.70
N ASP A 42 -1.69 -17.57 -7.84
CA ASP A 42 -1.03 -18.00 -9.06
C ASP A 42 -0.89 -19.53 -9.05
N THR A 43 -1.44 -20.18 -10.06
CA THR A 43 -1.36 -21.64 -10.19
C THR A 43 0.07 -22.15 -10.36
N ASN A 44 1.00 -21.28 -10.76
CA ASN A 44 2.42 -21.60 -10.89
C ASN A 44 3.23 -21.21 -9.64
N ALA A 45 2.58 -20.68 -8.59
CA ALA A 45 3.26 -20.33 -7.35
C ALA A 45 3.83 -21.61 -6.70
N PRO A 46 5.05 -21.55 -6.15
CA PRO A 46 5.68 -22.72 -5.52
C PRO A 46 4.91 -23.19 -4.28
N HIS A 47 4.14 -22.31 -3.66
CA HIS A 47 3.36 -22.63 -2.46
C HIS A 47 2.00 -21.94 -2.51
N ALA A 48 0.93 -22.69 -2.26
CA ALA A 48 -0.42 -22.16 -2.10
C ALA A 48 -0.53 -21.27 -0.86
N GLY A 49 -1.42 -20.27 -0.90
CA GLY A 49 -1.76 -19.41 0.26
C GLY A 49 -1.58 -17.91 0.04
N GLN A 50 -1.09 -17.47 -1.10
CA GLN A 50 -0.99 -16.04 -1.42
C GLN A 50 -2.37 -15.36 -1.46
N SER A 51 -3.41 -16.09 -1.84
CA SER A 51 -4.81 -15.61 -1.84
C SER A 51 -5.30 -15.15 -0.48
N LEU A 52 -4.69 -15.62 0.61
CA LEU A 52 -5.01 -15.20 1.98
C LEU A 52 -4.33 -13.90 2.40
N ALA A 53 -3.44 -13.34 1.59
CA ALA A 53 -2.65 -12.16 1.95
C ALA A 53 -3.52 -10.93 2.22
N SER A 54 -4.54 -10.67 1.42
CA SER A 54 -5.45 -9.53 1.59
C SER A 54 -6.16 -9.56 2.94
N ARG A 55 -6.65 -10.73 3.34
CA ARG A 55 -7.26 -10.95 4.64
C ARG A 55 -6.26 -10.77 5.78
N ALA A 56 -5.09 -11.38 5.68
CA ALA A 56 -4.05 -11.33 6.71
C ALA A 56 -3.55 -9.90 6.96
N LEU A 57 -3.42 -9.10 5.91
CA LEU A 57 -3.03 -7.69 6.03
C LEU A 57 -4.13 -6.86 6.70
N ARG A 58 -5.42 -7.09 6.39
CA ARG A 58 -6.53 -6.44 7.09
C ARG A 58 -6.58 -6.82 8.57
N GLU A 59 -6.48 -8.11 8.90
CA GLU A 59 -6.43 -8.59 10.28
C GLU A 59 -5.27 -7.93 11.07
N THR A 60 -4.11 -7.82 10.44
CA THR A 60 -2.94 -7.20 11.07
C THR A 60 -3.12 -5.70 11.22
N SER A 61 -3.70 -5.01 10.24
CA SER A 61 -3.90 -3.56 10.25
C SER A 61 -4.80 -3.08 11.39
N VAL A 62 -5.69 -3.93 11.89
CA VAL A 62 -6.57 -3.60 13.03
C VAL A 62 -5.79 -3.25 14.30
N TYR A 63 -4.58 -3.78 14.45
CA TYR A 63 -3.73 -3.43 15.60
C TYR A 63 -3.17 -2.01 15.54
N PHE A 64 -3.16 -1.40 14.36
CA PHE A 64 -2.71 -0.03 14.11
C PHE A 64 -3.90 0.94 13.90
N GLY A 65 -5.14 0.44 13.97
CA GLY A 65 -6.33 1.21 13.64
C GLY A 65 -6.62 2.35 14.62
N TRP A 66 -7.27 3.37 14.12
CA TRP A 66 -7.70 4.60 14.81
C TRP A 66 -8.50 4.37 16.09
N HIS A 67 -9.16 3.23 16.19
CA HIS A 67 -10.03 2.89 17.31
C HIS A 67 -9.34 1.97 18.34
N ALA A 68 -8.04 1.80 18.22
CA ALA A 68 -7.30 0.90 19.10
C ALA A 68 -7.26 1.39 20.55
N ASN A 69 -7.40 2.71 20.77
CA ASN A 69 -7.47 3.31 22.08
C ASN A 69 -8.66 4.28 22.15
N PRO A 70 -9.66 4.04 23.03
CA PRO A 70 -10.79 4.97 23.20
C PRO A 70 -10.40 6.37 23.68
N GLN A 71 -9.19 6.52 24.22
CA GLN A 71 -8.67 7.82 24.66
C GLN A 71 -8.10 8.66 23.52
N PHE A 72 -7.81 8.04 22.36
CA PHE A 72 -7.28 8.71 21.19
C PHE A 72 -8.31 8.65 20.06
N SER A 73 -8.80 9.78 19.65
CA SER A 73 -9.68 9.92 18.48
C SER A 73 -8.89 9.93 17.17
N HIS A 74 -7.55 9.84 17.23
CA HIS A 74 -6.63 9.94 16.09
C HIS A 74 -5.76 8.69 15.97
N PRO A 75 -5.24 8.39 14.78
CA PRO A 75 -4.21 7.38 14.63
C PRO A 75 -2.97 7.79 15.41
N VAL A 76 -2.40 6.81 16.11
CA VAL A 76 -1.17 6.98 16.86
C VAL A 76 -0.05 6.34 16.05
N ASP A 77 0.97 7.11 15.76
CA ASP A 77 2.25 6.57 15.35
C ASP A 77 2.90 5.93 16.58
N ILE A 78 2.88 4.61 16.63
CA ILE A 78 3.38 3.86 17.79
C ILE A 78 4.89 4.01 17.93
N ASP A 79 5.61 4.11 16.82
CA ASP A 79 7.07 4.21 16.80
C ASP A 79 7.52 5.62 17.17
N ALA A 80 6.86 6.65 16.64
CA ALA A 80 7.13 8.04 16.98
C ALA A 80 6.48 8.49 18.30
N ARG A 81 5.58 7.68 18.88
CA ARG A 81 4.78 8.01 20.08
C ARG A 81 4.05 9.35 19.96
N GLN A 82 3.65 9.70 18.77
CA GLN A 82 2.98 10.96 18.46
C GLN A 82 1.59 10.68 17.90
N ASP A 83 0.64 11.48 18.32
CA ASP A 83 -0.66 11.52 17.66
C ASP A 83 -0.48 12.08 16.25
N ILE A 84 -0.91 11.31 15.28
CA ILE A 84 -0.98 11.81 13.90
C ILE A 84 -2.23 12.66 13.82
N GLN A 85 -2.05 13.98 13.90
CA GLN A 85 -3.16 14.90 13.68
C GLN A 85 -3.60 14.80 12.21
N THR A 86 -4.71 14.12 12.03
CA THR A 86 -5.28 13.84 10.73
C THR A 86 -6.71 14.35 10.68
N ASP A 87 -6.93 15.61 11.04
CA ASP A 87 -8.27 16.20 11.11
C ASP A 87 -9.10 15.83 9.86
N GLY A 88 -10.06 14.92 10.03
CA GLY A 88 -10.90 14.38 8.94
C GLY A 88 -10.19 13.45 7.93
N LEU A 89 -8.88 13.22 8.03
CA LEU A 89 -8.14 12.40 7.04
C LEU A 89 -8.50 10.93 7.09
N HIS A 90 -8.92 10.42 8.27
CA HIS A 90 -9.41 9.06 8.41
C HIS A 90 -10.65 8.78 7.55
N GLU A 91 -11.41 9.82 7.17
CA GLU A 91 -12.56 9.72 6.28
C GLU A 91 -12.15 9.46 4.82
N ARG A 92 -10.89 9.76 4.48
CA ARG A 92 -10.32 9.56 3.14
C ARG A 92 -9.80 8.15 2.91
N LEU A 93 -9.58 7.35 3.97
CA LEU A 93 -9.23 5.94 3.84
C LEU A 93 -10.51 5.10 3.82
N CYS A 94 -10.73 4.36 2.75
CA CYS A 94 -11.88 3.48 2.61
C CYS A 94 -11.47 2.11 2.05
N ASP A 95 -12.29 1.09 2.31
CA ASP A 95 -12.07 -0.29 1.88
C ASP A 95 -13.27 -0.78 1.07
N LEU A 96 -13.05 -1.14 -0.18
CA LEU A 96 -14.08 -1.68 -1.08
C LEU A 96 -14.27 -3.20 -0.93
N GLY A 97 -13.49 -3.84 -0.04
CA GLY A 97 -13.51 -5.28 0.09
C GLY A 97 -12.61 -6.01 -0.91
N ASP A 98 -12.87 -7.28 -1.11
CA ASP A 98 -12.14 -8.12 -2.04
C ASP A 98 -12.79 -8.13 -3.43
N ILE A 99 -11.97 -8.17 -4.47
CA ILE A 99 -12.46 -8.43 -5.82
C ILE A 99 -13.05 -9.85 -5.87
N SER A 100 -14.23 -9.97 -6.44
CA SER A 100 -14.92 -11.26 -6.57
C SER A 100 -14.07 -12.25 -7.36
N LEU A 101 -13.94 -13.46 -6.82
CA LEU A 101 -13.29 -14.56 -7.50
C LEU A 101 -14.16 -15.06 -8.66
N GLY A 102 -13.52 -15.37 -9.77
CA GLY A 102 -14.13 -15.87 -11.00
C GLY A 102 -13.05 -16.44 -11.92
N PRO A 103 -13.35 -16.72 -13.18
CA PRO A 103 -12.32 -17.01 -14.16
C PRO A 103 -11.29 -15.85 -14.24
N ASP A 104 -10.03 -16.19 -14.48
CA ASP A 104 -8.91 -15.23 -14.46
C ASP A 104 -9.17 -13.99 -15.33
N GLU A 105 -9.76 -14.17 -16.49
CA GLU A 105 -10.13 -13.09 -17.40
C GLU A 105 -11.17 -12.12 -16.78
N ALA A 106 -12.13 -12.64 -16.03
CA ALA A 106 -13.11 -11.82 -15.33
C ALA A 106 -12.48 -11.05 -14.16
N ILE A 107 -11.55 -11.67 -13.44
CA ILE A 107 -10.78 -11.00 -12.37
C ILE A 107 -9.97 -9.87 -12.95
N GLN A 108 -9.23 -10.11 -14.05
CA GLN A 108 -8.43 -9.09 -14.73
C GLN A 108 -9.30 -7.92 -15.23
N ALA A 109 -10.44 -8.22 -15.84
CA ALA A 109 -11.37 -7.20 -16.33
C ALA A 109 -11.93 -6.35 -15.19
N THR A 110 -12.35 -6.98 -14.09
CA THR A 110 -12.89 -6.30 -12.91
C THR A 110 -11.82 -5.43 -12.24
N LEU A 111 -10.60 -5.98 -12.05
CA LEU A 111 -9.47 -5.24 -11.48
C LEU A 111 -9.14 -4.01 -12.34
N LYS A 112 -9.02 -4.20 -13.65
CA LYS A 112 -8.73 -3.12 -14.59
C LYS A 112 -9.79 -2.02 -14.56
N ALA A 113 -11.07 -2.40 -14.52
CA ALA A 113 -12.19 -1.46 -14.44
C ALA A 113 -12.16 -0.66 -13.13
N ALA A 114 -11.95 -1.35 -11.99
CA ALA A 114 -11.86 -0.71 -10.68
C ALA A 114 -10.69 0.30 -10.60
N ILE A 115 -9.48 -0.12 -10.99
CA ILE A 115 -8.30 0.77 -10.98
C ILE A 115 -8.50 1.97 -11.90
N SER A 116 -9.04 1.75 -13.11
CA SER A 116 -9.31 2.84 -14.05
C SER A 116 -10.34 3.83 -13.49
N GLN A 117 -11.36 3.34 -12.77
CA GLN A 117 -12.38 4.20 -12.16
C GLN A 117 -11.79 5.01 -11.00
N ILE A 118 -11.05 4.37 -10.09
CA ILE A 118 -10.39 5.02 -8.96
C ILE A 118 -9.42 6.10 -9.45
N SER A 119 -8.58 5.77 -10.43
CA SER A 119 -7.61 6.72 -11.00
C SER A 119 -8.31 7.92 -11.69
N ARG A 120 -9.42 7.69 -12.41
CA ARG A 120 -10.22 8.78 -13.01
C ARG A 120 -10.86 9.69 -11.98
N ASN A 121 -11.22 9.17 -10.82
CA ASN A 121 -11.75 9.95 -9.71
C ASN A 121 -10.66 10.76 -8.97
N GLY A 122 -9.39 10.64 -9.36
CA GLY A 122 -8.28 11.31 -8.68
C GLY A 122 -7.95 10.69 -7.30
N ALA A 123 -8.31 9.43 -7.09
CA ALA A 123 -8.04 8.67 -5.90
C ALA A 123 -6.84 7.73 -6.10
N CYS A 124 -6.26 7.24 -4.99
CA CYS A 124 -5.16 6.27 -5.01
C CYS A 124 -5.66 4.88 -4.62
N ALA A 125 -5.42 3.89 -5.47
CA ALA A 125 -5.73 2.50 -5.16
C ALA A 125 -4.63 1.85 -4.31
N ILE A 126 -5.02 1.18 -3.21
CA ILE A 126 -4.15 0.36 -2.38
C ILE A 126 -4.58 -1.10 -2.54
N ILE A 127 -3.80 -1.89 -3.26
CA ILE A 127 -4.15 -3.27 -3.61
C ILE A 127 -3.44 -4.20 -2.63
N LEU A 128 -4.22 -4.92 -1.83
CA LEU A 128 -3.70 -5.81 -0.79
C LEU A 128 -3.57 -7.24 -1.29
N GLY A 129 -2.35 -7.76 -1.31
CA GLY A 129 -2.04 -9.17 -1.46
C GLY A 129 -2.20 -9.72 -2.86
N GLY A 130 -2.09 -11.04 -2.93
CA GLY A 130 -2.11 -11.78 -4.16
C GLY A 130 -0.75 -11.94 -4.83
N SER A 131 -0.77 -12.57 -5.97
CA SER A 131 0.40 -12.78 -6.79
C SER A 131 0.79 -11.50 -7.54
N ASP A 132 2.08 -11.34 -7.82
CA ASP A 132 2.59 -10.29 -8.68
C ASP A 132 2.15 -10.44 -10.16
N SER A 133 1.61 -11.58 -10.55
CA SER A 133 1.15 -11.86 -11.92
C SER A 133 0.11 -10.87 -12.44
N LEU A 134 -0.72 -10.27 -11.54
CA LEU A 134 -1.72 -9.27 -11.91
C LEU A 134 -1.21 -7.83 -11.93
N SER A 135 0.07 -7.59 -11.65
CA SER A 135 0.65 -6.24 -11.69
C SER A 135 0.59 -5.61 -13.09
N GLU A 136 0.70 -6.43 -14.14
CA GLU A 136 0.53 -5.95 -15.53
C GLU A 136 -0.90 -5.49 -15.83
N THR A 137 -1.89 -6.16 -15.23
CA THR A 137 -3.29 -5.74 -15.32
C THR A 137 -3.48 -4.37 -14.69
N VAL A 138 -2.92 -4.15 -13.49
CA VAL A 138 -2.95 -2.83 -12.82
C VAL A 138 -2.25 -1.77 -13.67
N GLN A 139 -1.07 -2.07 -14.20
CA GLN A 139 -0.33 -1.15 -15.06
C GLN A 139 -1.12 -0.80 -16.33
N SER A 140 -1.77 -1.78 -16.95
CA SER A 140 -2.58 -1.57 -18.17
C SER A 140 -3.83 -0.72 -17.93
N ALA A 141 -4.30 -0.62 -16.68
CA ALA A 141 -5.42 0.24 -16.29
C ALA A 141 -5.07 1.73 -16.27
N MET A 142 -3.76 2.05 -16.23
CA MET A 142 -3.20 3.41 -16.17
C MET A 142 -2.22 3.63 -17.32
N PRO A 143 -2.71 3.98 -18.53
CA PRO A 143 -1.86 4.11 -19.71
C PRO A 143 -0.68 5.07 -19.48
N LYS A 144 0.52 4.68 -19.96
CA LYS A 144 1.77 5.45 -19.84
C LYS A 144 2.24 5.68 -18.39
N CYS A 145 1.76 4.89 -17.41
CA CYS A 145 2.23 5.05 -16.04
C CYS A 145 3.73 4.74 -15.92
N GLN A 146 4.37 5.43 -14.99
CA GLN A 146 5.69 5.08 -14.51
C GLN A 146 5.54 4.07 -13.36
N THR A 147 6.48 3.15 -13.22
CA THR A 147 6.47 2.14 -12.15
C THR A 147 7.68 2.32 -11.24
N ALA A 148 7.42 2.49 -9.95
CA ALA A 148 8.44 2.38 -8.90
C ALA A 148 8.31 1.02 -8.24
N GLN A 149 9.41 0.28 -8.18
CA GLN A 149 9.42 -1.10 -7.69
C GLN A 149 10.31 -1.23 -6.45
N LEU A 150 9.71 -1.71 -5.36
CA LEU A 150 10.37 -2.07 -4.11
C LEU A 150 10.32 -3.61 -3.97
N GLY A 151 11.46 -4.26 -4.15
CA GLY A 151 11.54 -5.73 -4.18
C GLY A 151 10.97 -6.34 -5.47
N GLY A 152 10.70 -7.65 -5.44
CA GLY A 152 10.15 -8.35 -6.59
C GLY A 152 11.12 -8.50 -7.77
N ILE A 153 10.68 -9.12 -8.86
CA ILE A 153 11.48 -9.29 -10.09
C ILE A 153 11.34 -8.03 -10.94
N PRO A 154 12.47 -7.36 -11.32
CA PRO A 154 12.43 -6.27 -12.27
C PRO A 154 11.85 -6.75 -13.61
N ARG A 155 10.86 -6.03 -14.14
CA ARG A 155 10.22 -6.35 -15.41
C ARG A 155 10.65 -5.41 -16.54
N ASP A 156 10.95 -4.16 -16.22
CA ASP A 156 11.35 -3.15 -17.18
C ASP A 156 12.56 -2.35 -16.65
N ALA A 157 13.59 -2.16 -17.50
CA ALA A 157 14.75 -1.36 -17.14
C ALA A 157 14.44 0.14 -16.93
N ARG A 158 13.28 0.60 -17.40
CA ARG A 158 12.78 1.97 -17.20
C ARG A 158 12.13 2.21 -15.85
N ASP A 159 11.80 1.14 -15.14
CA ASP A 159 11.20 1.22 -13.81
C ASP A 159 12.23 1.72 -12.79
N PHE A 160 11.74 2.43 -11.79
CA PHE A 160 12.58 2.86 -10.67
C PHE A 160 12.70 1.72 -9.65
N HIS A 161 13.91 1.21 -9.45
CA HIS A 161 14.14 0.10 -8.53
C HIS A 161 14.82 0.55 -7.25
N VAL A 162 14.27 0.14 -6.11
CA VAL A 162 14.77 0.45 -4.77
C VAL A 162 15.65 -0.68 -4.19
N ALA A 163 15.36 -1.93 -4.53
CA ALA A 163 16.11 -3.07 -4.01
C ALA A 163 17.37 -3.36 -4.86
N PRO A 164 18.40 -3.99 -4.28
CA PRO A 164 19.55 -4.44 -5.06
C PRO A 164 19.10 -5.38 -6.16
N LEU A 165 19.62 -5.14 -7.37
CA LEU A 165 19.38 -6.00 -8.52
C LEU A 165 19.94 -7.42 -8.25
N PRO A 166 19.38 -8.47 -8.88
CA PRO A 166 19.70 -9.88 -8.58
C PRO A 166 21.16 -10.28 -8.80
N ASN A 167 21.99 -9.44 -9.39
CA ASN A 167 23.37 -9.73 -9.76
C ASN A 167 24.42 -9.40 -8.67
N GLY A 168 24.09 -9.60 -7.40
CA GLY A 168 25.09 -9.79 -6.34
C GLY A 168 25.87 -8.53 -5.91
N CYS A 169 25.49 -7.36 -6.34
CA CYS A 169 26.05 -6.15 -5.76
C CYS A 169 25.32 -5.83 -4.46
N ALA A 170 25.88 -6.29 -3.35
CA ALA A 170 25.51 -5.89 -2.00
C ALA A 170 25.85 -4.41 -1.76
N THR A 171 25.39 -3.54 -2.64
CA THR A 171 25.42 -2.12 -2.35
C THR A 171 24.29 -1.89 -1.36
N THR A 172 24.66 -1.79 -0.11
CA THR A 172 23.82 -1.36 0.99
C THR A 172 22.87 -0.29 0.50
N CYS A 173 21.56 -0.51 0.61
CA CYS A 173 20.50 0.46 0.27
C CYS A 173 20.52 1.72 1.15
N LYS A 174 21.57 1.93 1.92
CA LYS A 174 21.86 3.17 2.66
C LYS A 174 22.33 4.26 1.70
N LEU A 175 21.44 4.65 0.79
CA LEU A 175 21.61 5.93 0.11
C LEU A 175 21.17 7.02 1.10
N GLU A 176 21.97 8.06 1.21
CA GLU A 176 21.55 9.26 1.93
C GLU A 176 20.23 9.75 1.38
N THR A 177 19.30 10.09 2.24
CA THR A 177 17.91 10.50 1.89
C THR A 177 17.89 11.56 0.78
N ALA A 178 18.86 12.50 0.79
CA ALA A 178 18.99 13.53 -0.23
C ALA A 178 19.30 12.98 -1.63
N ALA A 179 20.18 11.97 -1.73
CA ALA A 179 20.52 11.35 -3.01
C ALA A 179 19.36 10.51 -3.56
N GLN A 180 18.59 9.90 -2.69
CA GLN A 180 17.37 9.15 -3.04
C GLN A 180 16.30 10.10 -3.59
N LEU A 181 16.07 11.22 -2.91
CA LEU A 181 15.17 12.29 -3.35
C LEU A 181 15.55 12.82 -4.72
N ALA A 182 16.84 13.14 -4.93
CA ALA A 182 17.34 13.64 -6.19
C ALA A 182 17.10 12.63 -7.33
N ARG A 183 17.38 11.35 -7.12
CA ARG A 183 17.16 10.30 -8.11
C ARG A 183 15.68 10.12 -8.45
N LEU A 184 14.81 10.07 -7.45
CA LEU A 184 13.37 9.94 -7.66
C LEU A 184 12.82 11.15 -8.40
N SER A 185 13.22 12.37 -7.99
CA SER A 185 12.78 13.61 -8.61
C SER A 185 13.25 13.73 -10.07
N GLN A 186 14.46 13.26 -10.41
CA GLN A 186 14.96 13.25 -11.78
C GLN A 186 14.22 12.24 -12.66
N TRP A 187 13.85 11.09 -12.09
CA TRP A 187 13.15 10.03 -12.81
C TRP A 187 11.65 10.32 -12.95
N ARG A 188 11.04 10.97 -11.97
CA ARG A 188 9.59 11.19 -11.88
C ARG A 188 9.13 12.23 -12.91
N ASP A 189 8.22 11.83 -13.77
CA ASP A 189 7.47 12.71 -14.68
C ASP A 189 6.06 12.92 -14.09
N ALA A 190 5.81 14.07 -13.49
CA ALA A 190 4.55 14.39 -12.81
C ALA A 190 3.31 14.36 -13.74
N SER A 191 3.52 14.42 -15.06
CA SER A 191 2.42 14.31 -16.03
C SER A 191 1.91 12.90 -16.25
N LYS A 192 2.63 11.89 -15.74
CA LYS A 192 2.28 10.47 -15.88
C LYS A 192 1.74 9.89 -14.59
N PRO A 193 0.79 8.95 -14.64
CA PRO A 193 0.39 8.18 -13.46
C PRO A 193 1.60 7.46 -12.84
N LEU A 194 1.59 7.28 -11.53
CA LEU A 194 2.61 6.53 -10.80
C LEU A 194 2.00 5.26 -10.19
N PHE A 195 2.58 4.13 -10.52
CA PHE A 195 2.30 2.83 -9.93
C PHE A 195 3.45 2.38 -9.05
N VAL A 196 3.17 2.03 -7.80
CA VAL A 196 4.15 1.49 -6.86
C VAL A 196 3.92 -0.01 -6.69
N ARG A 197 4.93 -0.82 -7.01
CA ARG A 197 4.95 -2.25 -6.71
C ARG A 197 5.77 -2.47 -5.44
N PHE A 198 5.12 -2.93 -4.39
CA PHE A 198 5.73 -3.20 -3.10
C PHE A 198 5.68 -4.69 -2.79
N ASP A 199 6.79 -5.36 -2.95
CA ASP A 199 6.93 -6.80 -2.72
C ASP A 199 7.70 -7.08 -1.41
N LEU A 200 7.23 -8.08 -0.66
CA LEU A 200 7.83 -8.45 0.63
C LEU A 200 9.31 -8.82 0.52
N SER A 201 9.79 -9.24 -0.66
CA SER A 201 11.20 -9.55 -0.90
C SER A 201 12.13 -8.32 -0.90
N VAL A 202 11.59 -7.11 -0.75
CA VAL A 202 12.40 -5.90 -0.55
C VAL A 202 13.17 -5.95 0.77
N PHE A 203 12.60 -6.59 1.78
CA PHE A 203 13.24 -6.73 3.08
C PHE A 203 14.39 -7.73 3.04
N GLU A 204 15.37 -7.53 3.91
CA GLU A 204 16.44 -8.50 4.11
C GLU A 204 15.91 -9.91 4.43
N THR A 205 16.68 -10.94 4.09
CA THR A 205 16.24 -12.34 4.14
C THR A 205 15.74 -12.76 5.53
N SER A 206 16.31 -12.20 6.60
CA SER A 206 15.88 -12.45 7.99
C SER A 206 14.45 -11.97 8.25
N LEU A 207 14.04 -10.91 7.58
CA LEU A 207 12.71 -10.31 7.71
C LEU A 207 11.71 -10.84 6.68
N SER A 208 12.20 -11.25 5.51
CA SER A 208 11.37 -11.72 4.39
C SER A 208 11.11 -13.23 4.39
N ALA A 209 11.25 -13.90 5.52
CA ALA A 209 11.08 -15.36 5.63
C ALA A 209 9.71 -15.89 5.17
N LEU A 210 8.70 -15.02 5.07
CA LEU A 210 7.36 -15.34 4.57
C LEU A 210 7.16 -15.02 3.10
N CYS A 211 8.15 -14.48 2.44
CA CYS A 211 8.13 -14.27 1.01
C CYS A 211 8.21 -15.62 0.30
N ASP A 212 7.41 -15.82 -0.74
CA ASP A 212 7.48 -17.04 -1.56
C ASP A 212 8.83 -17.20 -2.26
N GLN A 213 9.43 -16.07 -2.61
CA GLN A 213 10.73 -16.02 -3.28
C GLN A 213 11.67 -15.06 -2.53
N PRO A 214 12.17 -15.46 -1.33
CA PRO A 214 13.10 -14.63 -0.58
C PRO A 214 14.39 -14.43 -1.39
N ARG A 215 14.94 -13.23 -1.30
CA ARG A 215 16.18 -12.87 -1.98
C ARG A 215 17.30 -12.66 -0.98
N LEU A 216 18.51 -12.99 -1.39
CA LEU A 216 19.69 -12.63 -0.63
C LEU A 216 19.91 -11.12 -0.73
N GLY A 217 20.21 -10.49 0.39
CA GLY A 217 20.25 -9.05 0.51
C GLY A 217 18.87 -8.47 0.82
N GLY A 218 18.68 -7.21 0.60
CA GLY A 218 17.44 -6.48 0.90
C GLY A 218 17.68 -5.31 1.82
N CYS A 219 16.60 -4.61 2.14
CA CYS A 219 16.62 -3.42 2.98
C CYS A 219 16.13 -3.72 4.39
N ASP A 220 16.63 -3.00 5.37
CA ASP A 220 16.04 -2.96 6.70
C ASP A 220 14.69 -2.22 6.67
N LEU A 221 13.92 -2.34 7.75
CA LEU A 221 12.60 -1.73 7.85
C LEU A 221 12.67 -0.20 7.71
N ASP A 222 13.65 0.43 8.36
CA ASP A 222 13.78 1.89 8.36
C ASP A 222 14.00 2.43 6.94
N THR A 223 14.84 1.75 6.16
CA THR A 223 15.06 2.10 4.74
C THR A 223 13.79 1.96 3.90
N VAL A 224 13.02 0.89 4.09
CA VAL A 224 11.77 0.67 3.36
C VAL A 224 10.71 1.71 3.75
N VAL A 225 10.59 2.02 5.04
CA VAL A 225 9.70 3.07 5.56
C VAL A 225 10.04 4.42 4.93
N GLN A 226 11.30 4.84 4.93
CA GLN A 226 11.74 6.09 4.31
C GLN A 226 11.39 6.16 2.82
N TRP A 227 11.56 5.07 2.07
CA TRP A 227 11.16 5.01 0.67
C TRP A 227 9.66 5.16 0.48
N LEU A 228 8.85 4.51 1.32
CA LEU A 228 7.40 4.59 1.21
C LEU A 228 6.85 5.94 1.65
N GLU A 229 7.44 6.58 2.67
CA GLU A 229 7.16 7.96 3.02
C GLU A 229 7.46 8.91 1.85
N LEU A 230 8.62 8.74 1.23
CA LEU A 230 9.01 9.54 0.09
C LEU A 230 8.07 9.37 -1.10
N LEU A 231 7.71 8.13 -1.45
CA LEU A 231 6.75 7.84 -2.51
C LEU A 231 5.36 8.39 -2.17
N GLY A 232 4.94 8.36 -0.90
CA GLY A 232 3.68 8.93 -0.43
C GLY A 232 3.57 10.45 -0.61
N GLN A 233 4.70 11.17 -0.67
CA GLN A 233 4.74 12.59 -0.97
C GLN A 233 4.47 12.93 -2.46
N HIS A 234 4.51 11.92 -3.34
CA HIS A 234 4.19 12.07 -4.75
C HIS A 234 2.75 11.68 -5.05
N GLU A 235 2.22 12.14 -6.18
CA GLU A 235 0.92 11.68 -6.68
C GLU A 235 1.03 10.24 -7.19
N VAL A 236 0.73 9.29 -6.29
CA VAL A 236 0.63 7.86 -6.60
C VAL A 236 -0.81 7.51 -6.93
N ASN A 237 -1.02 6.86 -8.07
CA ASN A 237 -2.34 6.42 -8.51
C ASN A 237 -2.69 5.02 -8.02
N ALA A 238 -1.68 4.16 -7.85
CA ALA A 238 -1.87 2.85 -7.27
C ALA A 238 -0.60 2.35 -6.56
N ILE A 239 -0.79 1.64 -5.45
CA ILE A 239 0.24 0.82 -4.79
C ILE A 239 -0.27 -0.60 -4.64
N MET A 240 0.53 -1.59 -5.02
CA MET A 240 0.18 -3.00 -4.93
C MET A 240 1.19 -3.75 -4.06
N LEU A 241 0.67 -4.42 -3.04
CA LEU A 241 1.44 -5.25 -2.12
C LEU A 241 1.42 -6.69 -2.62
N THR A 242 2.60 -7.32 -2.72
CA THR A 242 2.78 -8.69 -3.21
C THR A 242 3.80 -9.48 -2.40
N GLY A 243 3.94 -10.76 -2.70
CA GLY A 243 4.97 -11.63 -2.13
C GLY A 243 4.67 -12.19 -0.74
N LEU A 244 3.58 -11.79 -0.10
CA LEU A 244 3.17 -12.34 1.20
C LEU A 244 2.40 -13.66 1.02
N ASN A 245 2.88 -14.71 1.68
CA ASN A 245 2.17 -15.98 1.78
C ASN A 245 1.91 -16.36 3.25
N PRO A 246 0.69 -16.09 3.77
CA PRO A 246 0.35 -16.36 5.16
C PRO A 246 0.31 -17.84 5.53
N SER A 247 0.20 -18.74 4.55
CA SER A 247 0.10 -20.19 4.78
C SER A 247 1.45 -20.90 4.81
N ARG A 248 2.55 -20.18 4.55
CA ARG A 248 3.87 -20.81 4.50
C ARG A 248 4.26 -21.41 5.87
N PRO A 249 4.80 -22.64 5.92
CA PRO A 249 5.26 -23.26 7.16
C PRO A 249 6.43 -22.50 7.77
N GLY A 250 6.41 -22.33 9.09
CA GLY A 250 7.45 -21.56 9.81
C GLY A 250 6.89 -20.50 10.74
N MET A 251 5.80 -20.70 11.23
CA MET A 251 4.67 -19.99 11.81
C MET A 251 4.94 -19.02 12.98
N GLY A 252 6.06 -19.09 13.67
CA GLY A 252 6.38 -18.08 14.70
C GLY A 252 6.69 -16.70 14.10
N VAL A 253 7.08 -16.68 12.83
CA VAL A 253 7.53 -15.49 12.08
C VAL A 253 6.42 -14.91 11.18
N VAL A 254 5.30 -15.63 10.98
CA VAL A 254 4.22 -15.23 10.06
C VAL A 254 3.68 -13.83 10.34
N LYS A 255 3.46 -13.51 11.61
CA LYS A 255 2.94 -12.19 11.99
C LYS A 255 3.97 -11.07 11.83
N VAL A 256 5.26 -11.38 11.78
CA VAL A 256 6.31 -10.37 11.60
C VAL A 256 6.26 -9.79 10.19
N GLY A 257 6.24 -10.62 9.15
CA GLY A 257 6.17 -10.14 7.76
C GLY A 257 4.89 -9.34 7.48
N GLN A 258 3.76 -9.78 8.03
CA GLN A 258 2.50 -9.02 7.94
C GLN A 258 2.61 -7.65 8.61
N ARG A 259 3.21 -7.59 9.81
CA ARG A 259 3.43 -6.32 10.52
C ARG A 259 4.40 -5.42 9.77
N LEU A 260 5.49 -5.96 9.23
CA LEU A 260 6.44 -5.19 8.44
C LEU A 260 5.76 -4.53 7.24
N MET A 261 4.96 -5.30 6.49
CA MET A 261 4.24 -4.76 5.33
C MET A 261 3.21 -3.70 5.75
N VAL A 262 2.47 -3.94 6.82
CA VAL A 262 1.49 -2.96 7.30
C VAL A 262 2.19 -1.71 7.82
N THR A 263 3.25 -1.82 8.62
CA THR A 263 4.02 -0.67 9.13
C THR A 263 4.56 0.18 7.97
N ALA A 264 5.18 -0.45 7.00
CA ALA A 264 5.71 0.22 5.83
C ALA A 264 4.60 0.88 4.97
N LEU A 265 3.47 0.18 4.77
CA LEU A 265 2.32 0.76 4.07
C LEU A 265 1.71 1.95 4.81
N LEU A 266 1.69 1.92 6.14
CA LEU A 266 1.20 3.05 6.94
C LEU A 266 2.06 4.30 6.76
N ALA A 267 3.37 4.16 6.65
CA ALA A 267 4.26 5.27 6.33
C ALA A 267 3.87 5.95 5.00
N PHE A 268 3.59 5.14 3.96
CA PHE A 268 3.04 5.65 2.69
C PHE A 268 1.69 6.34 2.87
N ILE A 269 0.74 5.70 3.56
CA ILE A 269 -0.62 6.24 3.78
C ILE A 269 -0.55 7.58 4.49
N TYR A 270 0.21 7.69 5.57
CA TYR A 270 0.32 8.93 6.34
C TYR A 270 1.01 10.05 5.56
N ALA A 271 2.07 9.72 4.84
CA ALA A 271 2.73 10.70 3.97
C ALA A 271 1.76 11.20 2.88
N ARG A 272 0.99 10.30 2.26
CA ARG A 272 0.03 10.65 1.22
C ARG A 272 -1.14 11.47 1.74
N LEU A 273 -1.62 11.18 2.93
CA LEU A 273 -2.69 11.95 3.56
C LEU A 273 -2.22 13.38 3.87
N ARG A 274 -1.01 13.56 4.43
CA ARG A 274 -0.41 14.87 4.72
C ARG A 274 -0.19 15.68 3.44
N PHE A 275 0.42 15.08 2.43
CA PHE A 275 0.68 15.73 1.14
C PHE A 275 -0.62 16.24 0.47
N GLY A 276 -1.71 15.46 0.54
CA GLY A 276 -3.00 15.85 -0.02
C GLY A 276 -3.64 17.08 0.68
N ILE A 277 -3.33 17.35 1.94
CA ILE A 277 -3.80 18.55 2.66
C ILE A 277 -3.06 19.80 2.16
N ASP A 278 -1.74 19.70 2.03
CA ASP A 278 -0.92 20.85 1.63
C ASP A 278 -1.32 21.34 0.23
N HIS A 279 -1.68 20.44 -0.67
CA HIS A 279 -2.20 20.81 -2.00
C HIS A 279 -3.60 21.41 -1.97
N LEU A 280 -4.51 20.92 -1.12
CA LEU A 280 -5.86 21.47 -0.98
C LEU A 280 -5.83 22.84 -0.32
N GLY A 281 -4.98 23.06 0.68
CA GLY A 281 -4.79 24.35 1.33
C GLY A 281 -4.22 25.43 0.39
N CYS A 282 -3.38 25.04 -0.57
CA CYS A 282 -2.83 25.96 -1.57
C CYS A 282 -3.85 26.37 -2.64
N LEU A 283 -4.86 25.54 -2.92
CA LEU A 283 -5.92 25.86 -3.89
C LEU A 283 -6.98 26.79 -3.28
N THR A 284 -7.34 26.60 -2.00
CA THR A 284 -8.32 27.47 -1.33
C THR A 284 -7.79 28.86 -1.06
N SER A 285 -6.48 29.03 -0.81
CA SER A 285 -5.85 30.34 -0.62
C SER A 285 -5.71 31.15 -1.92
N LYS A 286 -5.86 30.55 -3.10
CA LYS A 286 -5.84 31.27 -4.38
C LYS A 286 -7.22 31.76 -4.82
N GLU A 287 -8.29 31.18 -4.32
CA GLU A 287 -9.65 31.63 -4.63
C GLU A 287 -10.10 32.82 -3.75
N GLU A 288 -9.53 32.98 -2.54
CA GLU A 288 -9.87 34.13 -1.66
C GLU A 288 -9.13 35.43 -2.01
N VAL A 289 -8.18 35.44 -2.91
CA VAL A 289 -7.41 36.64 -3.32
C VAL A 289 -7.95 37.26 -4.63
N SER A 290 -9.01 36.70 -5.22
CA SER A 290 -9.56 37.15 -6.51
C SER A 290 -11.01 37.70 -6.40
N THR A 291 -11.42 38.12 -5.23
CA THR A 291 -12.62 38.95 -4.98
C THR A 291 -12.19 40.28 -4.32
#